data_135e6fa0be3cb9663256d1851b400fe7
#
_entry.id   135e6fa0be3cb9663256d1851b400fe7
#
_cell.length_a   1.000
_cell.length_b   1.000
_cell.length_c   1.000
_cell.angle_alpha   90.00
_cell.angle_beta   90.00
_cell.angle_gamma   90.00
#
_symmetry.space_group_name_H-M   'P 1'
#
loop_
_entity.id
_entity.type
_entity.pdbx_description
1 polymer ?
#
loop_
_entity_poly.entity_id
_entity_poly.type
_entity_poly.pdbx_seq_one_letter_code
_entity_poly.pdbx_strand_id
1 'polypeptide(L)'
;MKLNRILSSVALSALLVTPAAAQRQFDITTKPGAPVQSTMYGIFFEDINFGADGGLYAEMVENRSFEFPNRLMGWNTWGNVSVSSIKPAFDRNPNYVVLEPSGHREKSTGLENRGFFGMGLKKGMKYNFSVYGRLHLLNGKQAKIRVELVDENNNPMERKSITITNNQWKKYSVELTSKQTLQMGYMRIFLEGNESVDLDHVSMFPADNWNGLRADLVKDLEDLHPGIFRFPGGCIVEGTDLQTRYQWKNSVGAPENRPLNENRWNNTFAHRLYPNYYQTYGLGFYEYFLLSEKIGAEPLPILSVGLACQYQNRDDDKNAHVAVDDLQSYIDDALDLIEFANGSVNTKWGKLRADMGHPAPFNLKQIGIGNEQWGEVYPVRLAKFIEQIRAKYPNIKICGSSGPSADGKNFDYGWAEMRKLGVDLVDEHYYMSPDWFLKNAGRYDNYPRTGPKVFAGEYASHMRGVNAPTVAMNNFGAALSEAAFMTGLERNADVVYQATYAPLFAHVEGWQWRPDLIWFNNLESVRSVNWYVQMLYGTNRGTNMLKLTENGNAVKGEGSLYASAVYSTPKKQHSVTTAK
;
A
#
# COMPACT_ATOMS: atom_id res chain seq x y z
N MET A 1 84.15 43.62 13.10
CA MET A 1 83.49 42.80 14.10
C MET A 1 82.31 42.09 13.49
N LYS A 2 82.49 40.80 13.27
CA LYS A 2 81.42 39.94 12.64
C LYS A 2 80.87 39.05 13.79
N LEU A 3 79.60 39.19 14.04
CA LEU A 3 78.88 38.36 15.01
C LEU A 3 78.29 37.16 14.31
N ASN A 4 78.76 35.98 14.60
CA ASN A 4 78.21 34.70 14.16
C ASN A 4 77.02 34.34 15.06
N ARG A 5 75.83 34.20 14.43
CA ARG A 5 74.69 33.62 15.08
C ARG A 5 74.65 32.13 14.76
N ILE A 6 74.78 31.32 15.77
CA ILE A 6 74.54 29.86 15.72
C ILE A 6 73.02 29.63 15.89
N LEU A 7 72.33 29.16 14.89
CA LEU A 7 70.96 28.69 14.95
C LEU A 7 70.96 27.21 15.28
N SER A 8 70.60 26.86 16.50
CA SER A 8 70.34 25.47 16.88
C SER A 8 68.93 25.06 16.43
N SER A 9 68.84 24.18 15.45
CA SER A 9 67.62 23.54 15.00
C SER A 9 67.26 22.40 15.97
N VAL A 10 66.23 22.59 16.79
CA VAL A 10 65.61 21.49 17.55
C VAL A 10 64.56 20.90 16.63
N ALA A 11 64.83 19.71 16.09
CA ALA A 11 63.86 18.91 15.37
C ALA A 11 62.89 18.27 16.39
N LEU A 12 61.68 18.80 16.48
CA LEU A 12 60.60 18.16 17.25
C LEU A 12 59.99 17.05 16.42
N SER A 13 60.43 15.80 16.65
CA SER A 13 59.80 14.61 16.07
C SER A 13 58.46 14.38 16.77
N ALA A 14 57.38 14.85 16.20
CA ALA A 14 56.02 14.48 16.59
C ALA A 14 55.78 13.03 16.12
N LEU A 15 55.88 12.08 17.03
CA LEU A 15 55.34 10.75 16.82
C LEU A 15 53.82 10.88 16.70
N LEU A 16 53.32 10.82 15.48
CA LEU A 16 51.90 10.57 15.21
C LEU A 16 51.66 9.12 15.61
N VAL A 17 51.25 8.89 16.86
CA VAL A 17 50.63 7.66 17.28
C VAL A 17 49.22 7.68 16.68
N THR A 18 49.08 7.20 15.45
CA THR A 18 47.76 6.79 14.97
C THR A 18 47.29 5.70 15.92
N PRO A 19 46.11 5.84 16.57
CA PRO A 19 45.57 4.71 17.28
C PRO A 19 45.37 3.60 16.23
N ALA A 20 46.11 2.50 16.37
CA ALA A 20 45.84 1.28 15.62
C ALA A 20 44.38 0.96 15.96
N ALA A 21 43.48 1.19 15.05
CA ALA A 21 42.10 0.72 15.20
C ALA A 21 42.22 -0.79 15.44
N ALA A 22 41.89 -1.21 16.64
CA ALA A 22 41.97 -2.63 17.00
C ALA A 22 41.18 -3.41 15.94
N GLN A 23 41.87 -4.26 15.18
CA GLN A 23 41.25 -5.05 14.12
C GLN A 23 40.24 -5.97 14.79
N ARG A 24 38.95 -5.77 14.55
CA ARG A 24 37.90 -6.63 15.08
C ARG A 24 37.92 -7.94 14.30
N GLN A 25 37.84 -9.06 14.99
CA GLN A 25 37.86 -10.39 14.39
C GLN A 25 36.49 -11.04 14.57
N PHE A 26 35.91 -11.51 13.46
CA PHE A 26 34.64 -12.21 13.44
C PHE A 26 34.85 -13.68 13.10
N ASP A 27 34.14 -14.54 13.82
CA ASP A 27 34.05 -15.96 13.55
C ASP A 27 32.73 -16.24 12.84
N ILE A 28 32.81 -16.78 11.62
CA ILE A 28 31.64 -17.18 10.82
C ILE A 28 31.72 -18.71 10.64
N THR A 29 30.62 -19.39 11.03
CA THR A 29 30.55 -20.85 10.82
C THR A 29 30.26 -21.14 9.35
N THR A 30 30.91 -22.18 8.80
CA THR A 30 30.62 -22.65 7.43
C THR A 30 29.42 -23.57 7.35
N LYS A 31 28.92 -24.05 8.49
CA LYS A 31 27.75 -24.94 8.57
C LYS A 31 26.49 -24.10 8.52
N PRO A 32 25.59 -24.26 7.49
CA PRO A 32 24.31 -23.58 7.44
C PRO A 32 23.49 -23.87 8.70
N GLY A 33 22.92 -22.78 9.28
CA GLY A 33 21.99 -22.82 10.39
C GLY A 33 20.54 -22.90 9.90
N ALA A 34 19.64 -22.25 10.64
CA ALA A 34 18.22 -22.23 10.30
C ALA A 34 17.95 -21.66 8.89
N PRO A 35 16.94 -22.20 8.16
CA PRO A 35 16.55 -21.65 6.86
C PRO A 35 15.97 -20.25 7.03
N VAL A 36 16.34 -19.34 6.13
CA VAL A 36 15.73 -18.04 5.98
C VAL A 36 14.51 -18.20 5.05
N GLN A 37 13.34 -17.82 5.54
CA GLN A 37 12.11 -17.97 4.76
C GLN A 37 12.14 -17.10 3.50
N SER A 38 11.53 -17.58 2.41
CA SER A 38 11.34 -16.76 1.20
C SER A 38 10.55 -15.49 1.47
N THR A 39 9.74 -15.50 2.50
CA THR A 39 8.86 -14.41 2.95
C THR A 39 9.48 -13.49 4.01
N MET A 40 10.77 -13.66 4.35
CA MET A 40 11.43 -12.93 5.45
C MET A 40 11.28 -11.41 5.33
N TYR A 41 11.47 -10.85 4.16
CA TYR A 41 11.39 -9.42 3.91
C TYR A 41 10.30 -9.13 2.88
N GLY A 42 9.44 -8.17 3.18
CA GLY A 42 8.32 -7.86 2.33
C GLY A 42 7.81 -6.43 2.48
N ILE A 43 6.60 -6.22 2.01
CA ILE A 43 5.95 -4.92 1.99
C ILE A 43 4.55 -4.99 2.61
N PHE A 44 4.17 -3.88 3.23
CA PHE A 44 2.85 -3.62 3.77
C PHE A 44 2.18 -2.50 2.99
N PHE A 45 1.02 -2.74 2.43
CA PHE A 45 0.22 -1.71 1.79
C PHE A 45 -1.02 -1.39 2.62
N GLU A 46 -1.25 -0.11 2.82
CA GLU A 46 -2.49 0.46 3.33
C GLU A 46 -2.85 1.68 2.48
N ASP A 47 -4.14 1.89 2.24
CA ASP A 47 -4.63 3.10 1.60
C ASP A 47 -4.70 4.25 2.62
N ILE A 48 -3.53 4.71 3.02
CA ILE A 48 -3.24 5.93 3.77
C ILE A 48 -2.43 6.87 2.89
N ASN A 49 -2.41 8.16 3.15
CA ASN A 49 -1.59 9.12 2.41
C ASN A 49 -1.90 9.17 0.90
N PHE A 50 -3.13 8.86 0.51
CA PHE A 50 -3.56 8.69 -0.89
C PHE A 50 -2.76 7.60 -1.63
N GLY A 51 -2.47 6.50 -0.93
CA GLY A 51 -1.68 5.40 -1.47
C GLY A 51 -2.38 4.58 -2.55
N ALA A 52 -3.72 4.46 -2.52
CA ALA A 52 -4.53 3.80 -3.55
C ALA A 52 -5.07 4.80 -4.58
N ASP A 53 -6.28 5.33 -4.39
CA ASP A 53 -6.84 6.37 -5.25
C ASP A 53 -5.97 7.65 -5.15
N GLY A 54 -5.48 8.13 -6.28
CA GLY A 54 -4.49 9.23 -6.33
C GLY A 54 -3.04 8.79 -6.15
N GLY A 55 -2.79 7.48 -6.00
CA GLY A 55 -1.47 6.87 -5.82
C GLY A 55 -1.23 5.69 -6.75
N LEU A 56 -1.15 4.48 -6.19
CA LEU A 56 -0.83 3.27 -6.95
C LEU A 56 -1.90 2.96 -8.01
N TYR A 57 -3.18 3.21 -7.74
CA TYR A 57 -4.22 3.14 -8.75
C TYR A 57 -4.10 4.32 -9.71
N ALA A 58 -3.88 4.04 -10.97
CA ALA A 58 -3.50 5.04 -11.97
C ALA A 58 -4.67 5.88 -12.52
N GLU A 59 -5.89 5.76 -11.96
CA GLU A 59 -7.02 6.62 -12.28
C GLU A 59 -6.71 8.06 -11.90
N MET A 60 -6.80 8.97 -12.87
CA MET A 60 -6.46 10.37 -12.68
C MET A 60 -7.67 11.24 -12.28
N VAL A 61 -8.90 10.72 -12.43
CA VAL A 61 -10.14 11.46 -12.18
C VAL A 61 -10.63 11.21 -10.76
N GLU A 62 -10.66 12.24 -9.94
CA GLU A 62 -11.28 12.19 -8.61
C GLU A 62 -12.80 12.14 -8.73
N ASN A 63 -13.47 11.30 -7.90
CA ASN A 63 -14.93 11.14 -7.91
C ASN A 63 -15.51 10.87 -9.32
N ARG A 64 -14.88 9.92 -10.02
CA ARG A 64 -15.20 9.58 -11.43
C ARG A 64 -16.66 9.16 -11.69
N SER A 65 -17.34 8.64 -10.66
CA SER A 65 -18.70 8.09 -10.71
C SER A 65 -19.73 8.93 -9.98
N PHE A 66 -19.38 10.14 -9.49
CA PHE A 66 -20.26 11.06 -8.78
C PHE A 66 -20.91 10.47 -7.51
N GLU A 67 -20.24 9.51 -6.86
CA GLU A 67 -20.76 8.80 -5.68
C GLU A 67 -20.37 9.44 -4.34
N PHE A 68 -19.46 10.41 -4.32
CA PHE A 68 -19.13 11.11 -3.07
C PHE A 68 -20.39 11.73 -2.43
N PRO A 69 -20.45 11.88 -1.09
CA PRO A 69 -21.63 12.47 -0.43
C PRO A 69 -22.08 13.81 -1.03
N ASN A 70 -21.13 14.71 -1.29
CA ASN A 70 -21.33 15.81 -2.22
C ASN A 70 -21.02 15.30 -3.63
N ARG A 71 -22.04 15.03 -4.42
CA ARG A 71 -21.95 14.36 -5.73
C ARG A 71 -20.98 15.02 -6.70
N LEU A 72 -20.81 16.33 -6.62
CA LEU A 72 -19.90 17.10 -7.46
C LEU A 72 -18.59 17.49 -6.74
N MET A 73 -18.27 16.90 -5.58
CA MET A 73 -16.97 17.07 -4.95
C MET A 73 -15.86 16.62 -5.92
N GLY A 74 -14.77 17.41 -6.04
CA GLY A 74 -13.70 17.19 -7.03
C GLY A 74 -14.01 17.74 -8.43
N TRP A 75 -15.25 18.20 -8.68
CA TRP A 75 -15.69 18.75 -9.95
C TRP A 75 -16.05 20.24 -9.86
N ASN A 76 -15.50 21.03 -10.75
CA ASN A 76 -15.97 22.37 -11.05
C ASN A 76 -16.96 22.28 -12.22
N THR A 77 -18.07 23.01 -12.12
CA THR A 77 -19.12 22.96 -13.14
C THR A 77 -19.51 24.36 -13.60
N TRP A 78 -19.98 24.48 -14.82
CA TRP A 78 -20.58 25.72 -15.36
C TRP A 78 -21.72 25.40 -16.33
N GLY A 79 -22.64 26.32 -16.50
CA GLY A 79 -23.85 26.11 -17.29
C GLY A 79 -24.86 25.23 -16.56
N ASN A 80 -25.62 24.45 -17.31
CA ASN A 80 -26.70 23.60 -16.79
C ASN A 80 -26.17 22.19 -16.52
N VAL A 81 -25.72 21.97 -15.30
CA VAL A 81 -25.22 20.68 -14.81
C VAL A 81 -26.06 20.24 -13.62
N SER A 82 -26.54 19.01 -13.65
CA SER A 82 -27.27 18.39 -12.53
C SER A 82 -26.82 16.94 -12.34
N VAL A 83 -27.18 16.35 -11.21
CA VAL A 83 -26.91 14.93 -10.92
C VAL A 83 -28.23 14.19 -10.84
N SER A 84 -28.27 13.00 -11.39
CA SER A 84 -29.43 12.11 -11.40
C SER A 84 -29.01 10.67 -11.07
N SER A 85 -29.97 9.85 -10.66
CA SER A 85 -29.80 8.40 -10.46
C SER A 85 -30.92 7.60 -11.13
N ILE A 86 -31.65 8.22 -12.06
CA ILE A 86 -32.78 7.60 -12.74
C ILE A 86 -32.29 6.72 -13.89
N LYS A 87 -32.56 5.41 -13.84
CA LYS A 87 -32.06 4.43 -14.81
C LYS A 87 -30.53 4.51 -14.96
N PRO A 88 -29.78 4.22 -13.89
CA PRO A 88 -28.33 4.34 -13.85
C PRO A 88 -27.63 3.42 -14.84
N ALA A 89 -26.34 3.67 -15.07
CA ALA A 89 -25.47 2.74 -15.80
C ALA A 89 -25.15 1.51 -14.96
N PHE A 90 -24.99 1.70 -13.65
CA PHE A 90 -24.57 0.68 -12.70
C PHE A 90 -25.39 0.75 -11.41
N ASP A 91 -25.88 -0.40 -10.94
CA ASP A 91 -26.79 -0.47 -9.79
C ASP A 91 -26.11 -0.05 -8.47
N ARG A 92 -24.82 -0.31 -8.33
CA ARG A 92 -24.07 -0.02 -7.10
C ARG A 92 -23.39 1.36 -7.12
N ASN A 93 -23.34 2.00 -8.28
CA ASN A 93 -22.88 3.37 -8.50
C ASN A 93 -23.93 4.09 -9.35
N PRO A 94 -25.09 4.44 -8.75
CA PRO A 94 -26.25 4.88 -9.53
C PRO A 94 -26.19 6.34 -9.97
N ASN A 95 -25.28 7.15 -9.44
CA ASN A 95 -25.26 8.57 -9.75
C ASN A 95 -24.52 8.85 -11.05
N TYR A 96 -25.06 9.78 -11.82
CA TYR A 96 -24.45 10.27 -13.05
C TYR A 96 -24.75 11.76 -13.23
N VAL A 97 -23.99 12.44 -14.06
CA VAL A 97 -24.18 13.85 -14.35
C VAL A 97 -24.96 14.04 -15.64
N VAL A 98 -25.88 15.02 -15.62
CA VAL A 98 -26.65 15.48 -16.78
C VAL A 98 -26.11 16.82 -17.24
N LEU A 99 -25.72 16.92 -18.50
CA LEU A 99 -25.31 18.17 -19.15
C LEU A 99 -26.42 18.61 -20.10
N GLU A 100 -26.94 19.80 -19.88
CA GLU A 100 -27.98 20.41 -20.74
C GLU A 100 -27.45 21.70 -21.38
N PRO A 101 -27.90 22.04 -22.61
CA PRO A 101 -27.54 23.31 -23.24
C PRO A 101 -27.90 24.50 -22.35
N SER A 102 -27.04 25.49 -22.26
CA SER A 102 -27.22 26.63 -21.36
C SER A 102 -28.29 27.63 -21.82
N GLY A 103 -28.84 27.47 -23.00
CA GLY A 103 -29.80 28.41 -23.58
C GLY A 103 -29.20 29.78 -24.00
N HIS A 104 -27.97 30.07 -23.64
CA HIS A 104 -27.22 31.27 -24.00
C HIS A 104 -26.07 30.91 -24.93
N ARG A 105 -26.03 31.50 -26.12
CA ARG A 105 -25.00 31.21 -27.14
C ARG A 105 -23.54 31.40 -26.68
N GLU A 106 -23.33 32.21 -25.65
CA GLU A 106 -22.01 32.56 -25.13
C GLU A 106 -21.60 31.75 -23.88
N LYS A 107 -22.49 30.94 -23.32
CA LYS A 107 -22.22 30.14 -22.12
C LYS A 107 -22.24 28.66 -22.46
N SER A 108 -21.08 28.02 -22.45
CA SER A 108 -20.97 26.57 -22.59
C SER A 108 -21.40 25.88 -21.29
N THR A 109 -21.95 24.66 -21.38
CA THR A 109 -22.11 23.75 -20.24
C THR A 109 -20.92 22.81 -20.18
N GLY A 110 -20.39 22.56 -18.99
CA GLY A 110 -19.25 21.67 -18.87
C GLY A 110 -18.82 21.35 -17.45
N LEU A 111 -17.78 20.52 -17.38
CA LEU A 111 -17.18 19.97 -16.18
C LEU A 111 -15.64 20.14 -16.23
N GLU A 112 -15.03 20.38 -15.08
CA GLU A 112 -13.57 20.35 -14.90
C GLU A 112 -13.23 19.43 -13.74
N ASN A 113 -12.24 18.56 -13.93
CA ASN A 113 -11.66 17.75 -12.86
C ASN A 113 -10.16 17.97 -12.80
N ARG A 114 -9.67 18.25 -11.60
CA ARG A 114 -8.25 18.51 -11.35
C ARG A 114 -7.50 17.30 -10.81
N GLY A 115 -8.20 16.18 -10.68
CA GLY A 115 -7.64 14.95 -10.14
C GLY A 115 -7.22 15.06 -8.67
N PHE A 116 -6.33 14.18 -8.27
CA PHE A 116 -5.77 14.13 -6.93
C PHE A 116 -4.54 15.05 -6.86
N PHE A 117 -4.70 16.24 -6.28
CA PHE A 117 -3.63 17.26 -6.18
C PHE A 117 -3.04 17.68 -7.54
N GLY A 118 -3.86 17.67 -8.61
CA GLY A 118 -3.47 17.89 -9.99
C GLY A 118 -3.43 16.60 -10.81
N MET A 119 -3.38 16.71 -12.12
CA MET A 119 -3.13 15.59 -13.04
C MET A 119 -1.72 15.69 -13.60
N GLY A 120 -0.86 14.72 -13.29
CA GLY A 120 0.48 14.64 -13.82
C GLY A 120 0.48 14.30 -15.30
N LEU A 121 0.96 15.20 -16.13
CA LEU A 121 1.01 15.03 -17.57
C LEU A 121 2.46 15.04 -18.04
N LYS A 122 2.89 14.02 -18.80
CA LYS A 122 4.23 13.92 -19.40
C LYS A 122 4.18 14.23 -20.88
N LYS A 123 5.08 15.08 -21.38
CA LYS A 123 5.17 15.43 -22.79
C LYS A 123 5.31 14.18 -23.67
N GLY A 124 4.43 14.07 -24.68
CA GLY A 124 4.39 12.93 -25.59
C GLY A 124 3.69 11.68 -25.06
N MET A 125 3.34 11.65 -23.77
CA MET A 125 2.56 10.56 -23.20
C MET A 125 1.11 10.63 -23.66
N LYS A 126 0.54 9.47 -23.92
CA LYS A 126 -0.87 9.26 -24.23
C LYS A 126 -1.67 9.00 -22.97
N TYR A 127 -2.90 9.51 -22.96
CA TYR A 127 -3.86 9.34 -21.87
C TYR A 127 -5.15 8.82 -22.45
N ASN A 128 -5.60 7.67 -21.91
CA ASN A 128 -6.81 6.99 -22.33
C ASN A 128 -8.00 7.55 -21.55
N PHE A 129 -8.74 8.46 -22.17
CA PHE A 129 -10.00 8.94 -21.64
C PHE A 129 -11.12 7.97 -21.99
N SER A 130 -12.00 7.70 -21.03
CA SER A 130 -13.26 6.99 -21.28
C SER A 130 -14.39 7.56 -20.44
N VAL A 131 -15.62 7.36 -20.91
CA VAL A 131 -16.84 7.79 -20.23
C VAL A 131 -18.00 6.90 -20.66
N TYR A 132 -18.89 6.55 -19.73
CA TYR A 132 -20.19 6.02 -20.10
C TYR A 132 -21.10 7.21 -20.42
N GLY A 133 -21.78 7.13 -21.56
CA GLY A 133 -22.65 8.21 -22.02
C GLY A 133 -23.91 7.69 -22.69
N ARG A 134 -24.98 8.48 -22.62
CA ARG A 134 -26.21 8.29 -23.38
C ARG A 134 -26.88 9.63 -23.68
N LEU A 135 -27.75 9.65 -24.68
CA LEU A 135 -28.64 10.78 -24.89
C LEU A 135 -29.63 10.87 -23.73
N HIS A 136 -29.78 12.06 -23.16
CA HIS A 136 -30.73 12.30 -22.06
C HIS A 136 -32.19 12.15 -22.52
N LEU A 137 -32.49 12.66 -23.69
CA LEU A 137 -33.84 12.62 -24.29
C LEU A 137 -33.97 11.46 -25.29
N LEU A 138 -35.08 10.73 -25.22
CA LEU A 138 -35.35 9.58 -26.10
C LEU A 138 -35.44 9.96 -27.59
N ASN A 139 -35.80 11.20 -27.91
CA ASN A 139 -35.97 11.70 -29.27
C ASN A 139 -34.77 12.49 -29.79
N GLY A 140 -33.67 12.57 -29.00
CA GLY A 140 -32.43 13.18 -29.42
C GLY A 140 -31.76 12.41 -30.55
N LYS A 141 -31.12 13.13 -31.49
CA LYS A 141 -30.44 12.52 -32.62
C LYS A 141 -28.99 12.14 -32.29
N GLN A 142 -28.27 13.11 -31.76
CA GLN A 142 -26.86 12.94 -31.30
C GLN A 142 -26.45 14.11 -30.42
N ALA A 143 -25.69 13.83 -29.38
CA ALA A 143 -24.98 14.83 -28.59
C ALA A 143 -23.49 14.74 -28.88
N LYS A 144 -22.77 15.83 -28.67
CA LYS A 144 -21.34 15.86 -28.84
C LYS A 144 -20.71 16.47 -27.60
N ILE A 145 -19.70 15.79 -27.07
CA ILE A 145 -18.86 16.31 -25.98
C ILE A 145 -17.45 16.53 -26.50
N ARG A 146 -16.78 17.56 -25.97
CA ARG A 146 -15.36 17.82 -26.22
C ARG A 146 -14.58 17.64 -24.93
N VAL A 147 -13.56 16.81 -24.97
CA VAL A 147 -12.63 16.58 -23.88
C VAL A 147 -11.33 17.32 -24.17
N GLU A 148 -10.80 18.00 -23.16
CA GLU A 148 -9.57 18.78 -23.26
C GLU A 148 -8.58 18.39 -22.16
N LEU A 149 -7.29 18.24 -22.50
CA LEU A 149 -6.19 18.36 -21.55
C LEU A 149 -5.79 19.83 -21.45
N VAL A 150 -5.63 20.34 -20.24
CA VAL A 150 -5.42 21.76 -19.96
C VAL A 150 -4.18 21.93 -19.08
N ASP A 151 -3.39 22.97 -19.37
CA ASP A 151 -2.23 23.35 -18.56
C ASP A 151 -2.64 24.21 -17.35
N GLU A 152 -1.68 24.47 -16.46
CA GLU A 152 -1.85 25.29 -15.25
C GLU A 152 -2.33 26.73 -15.54
N ASN A 153 -2.08 27.22 -16.76
CA ASN A 153 -2.45 28.56 -17.22
C ASN A 153 -3.79 28.61 -17.94
N ASN A 154 -4.60 27.56 -17.84
CA ASN A 154 -5.90 27.41 -18.50
C ASN A 154 -5.83 27.24 -20.03
N ASN A 155 -4.67 26.93 -20.61
CA ASN A 155 -4.55 26.72 -22.06
C ASN A 155 -4.83 25.26 -22.40
N PRO A 156 -5.76 24.98 -23.33
CA PRO A 156 -5.97 23.62 -23.82
C PRO A 156 -4.79 23.16 -24.66
N MET A 157 -4.19 22.04 -24.26
CA MET A 157 -3.06 21.43 -24.95
C MET A 157 -3.49 20.46 -26.04
N GLU A 158 -4.57 19.72 -25.79
CA GLU A 158 -5.14 18.72 -26.69
C GLU A 158 -6.67 18.73 -26.54
N ARG A 159 -7.36 18.49 -27.65
CA ARG A 159 -8.82 18.44 -27.71
C ARG A 159 -9.28 17.28 -28.55
N LYS A 160 -10.25 16.52 -28.07
CA LYS A 160 -10.93 15.47 -28.82
C LYS A 160 -12.43 15.57 -28.60
N SER A 161 -13.21 15.24 -29.63
CA SER A 161 -14.64 15.20 -29.51
C SER A 161 -15.17 13.77 -29.63
N ILE A 162 -16.22 13.49 -28.86
CA ILE A 162 -16.95 12.22 -28.85
C ILE A 162 -18.38 12.52 -29.25
N THR A 163 -18.93 11.75 -30.20
CA THR A 163 -20.34 11.82 -30.59
C THR A 163 -21.11 10.70 -29.92
N ILE A 164 -22.13 11.07 -29.14
CA ILE A 164 -23.01 10.15 -28.42
C ILE A 164 -24.31 10.07 -29.21
N THR A 165 -24.63 8.87 -29.71
CA THR A 165 -25.78 8.63 -30.61
C THR A 165 -26.80 7.68 -30.04
N ASN A 166 -26.59 7.16 -28.82
CA ASN A 166 -27.41 6.12 -28.22
C ASN A 166 -28.13 6.65 -26.98
N ASN A 167 -29.40 6.28 -26.82
CA ASN A 167 -30.17 6.53 -25.60
C ASN A 167 -30.02 5.44 -24.53
N GLN A 168 -29.23 4.39 -24.83
CA GLN A 168 -28.76 3.40 -23.86
C GLN A 168 -27.32 3.72 -23.48
N TRP A 169 -26.93 3.40 -22.25
CA TRP A 169 -25.59 3.56 -21.77
C TRP A 169 -24.57 2.81 -22.64
N LYS A 170 -23.54 3.52 -23.07
CA LYS A 170 -22.40 2.96 -23.80
C LYS A 170 -21.11 3.60 -23.32
N LYS A 171 -20.03 2.81 -23.31
CA LYS A 171 -18.67 3.31 -23.07
C LYS A 171 -18.11 3.92 -24.35
N TYR A 172 -17.65 5.16 -24.26
CA TYR A 172 -16.94 5.88 -25.31
C TYR A 172 -15.52 6.16 -24.85
N SER A 173 -14.56 6.19 -25.78
CA SER A 173 -13.16 6.41 -25.44
C SER A 173 -12.46 7.23 -26.52
N VAL A 174 -11.50 8.03 -26.10
CA VAL A 174 -10.55 8.75 -26.97
C VAL A 174 -9.17 8.78 -26.31
N GLU A 175 -8.16 8.84 -27.12
CA GLU A 175 -6.78 9.02 -26.67
C GLU A 175 -6.38 10.50 -26.81
N LEU A 176 -5.81 11.06 -25.75
CA LEU A 176 -5.28 12.41 -25.67
C LEU A 176 -3.76 12.35 -25.48
N THR A 177 -3.02 13.25 -26.13
CA THR A 177 -1.56 13.31 -26.00
C THR A 177 -1.13 14.62 -25.35
N SER A 178 -0.37 14.56 -24.25
CA SER A 178 0.13 15.78 -23.64
C SER A 178 1.26 16.42 -24.46
N LYS A 179 1.21 17.74 -24.60
CA LYS A 179 2.24 18.54 -25.29
C LYS A 179 3.32 19.07 -24.34
N GLN A 180 3.07 18.97 -23.02
CA GLN A 180 3.97 19.48 -21.98
C GLN A 180 4.11 18.46 -20.85
N THR A 181 5.16 18.61 -20.04
CA THR A 181 5.30 17.91 -18.76
C THR A 181 4.90 18.87 -17.65
N LEU A 182 3.85 18.52 -16.88
CA LEU A 182 3.27 19.32 -15.82
C LEU A 182 2.83 18.43 -14.66
N GLN A 183 2.92 18.92 -13.44
CA GLN A 183 2.32 18.26 -12.27
C GLN A 183 0.85 18.59 -12.07
N MET A 184 0.46 19.83 -12.40
CA MET A 184 -0.83 20.43 -12.09
C MET A 184 -1.72 20.60 -13.33
N GLY A 185 -1.59 19.69 -14.32
CA GLY A 185 -2.53 19.62 -15.42
C GLY A 185 -3.92 19.23 -14.95
N TYR A 186 -4.92 19.36 -15.82
CA TYR A 186 -6.28 18.95 -15.53
C TYR A 186 -7.10 18.70 -16.80
N MET A 187 -8.33 18.21 -16.62
CA MET A 187 -9.24 17.83 -17.69
C MET A 187 -10.50 18.68 -17.67
N ARG A 188 -11.01 19.01 -18.88
CA ARG A 188 -12.35 19.61 -19.06
C ARG A 188 -13.19 18.79 -20.03
N ILE A 189 -14.49 18.80 -19.79
CA ILE A 189 -15.49 18.24 -20.69
C ILE A 189 -16.49 19.35 -21.00
N PHE A 190 -16.75 19.62 -22.27
CA PHE A 190 -17.74 20.58 -22.74
C PHE A 190 -18.85 19.87 -23.50
N LEU A 191 -20.08 20.28 -23.27
CA LEU A 191 -21.20 19.94 -24.15
C LEU A 191 -21.12 20.80 -25.41
N GLU A 192 -21.14 20.17 -26.59
CA GLU A 192 -21.17 20.82 -27.89
C GLU A 192 -22.52 20.57 -28.56
N GLY A 193 -23.19 21.63 -28.98
CA GLY A 193 -24.52 21.57 -29.66
C GLY A 193 -25.67 21.75 -28.68
N ASN A 194 -26.87 21.28 -29.10
CA ASN A 194 -28.15 21.59 -28.45
C ASN A 194 -28.83 20.35 -27.83
N GLU A 195 -28.19 19.22 -27.81
CA GLU A 195 -28.75 17.99 -27.25
C GLU A 195 -28.15 17.71 -25.87
N SER A 196 -28.99 17.35 -24.92
CA SER A 196 -28.56 16.98 -23.55
C SER A 196 -27.96 15.56 -23.49
N VAL A 197 -27.02 15.37 -22.60
CA VAL A 197 -26.31 14.11 -22.44
C VAL A 197 -26.15 13.73 -20.98
N ASP A 198 -26.28 12.43 -20.69
CA ASP A 198 -25.93 11.83 -19.40
C ASP A 198 -24.52 11.24 -19.49
N LEU A 199 -23.68 11.51 -18.49
CA LEU A 199 -22.31 11.02 -18.39
C LEU A 199 -22.07 10.38 -17.03
N ASP A 200 -21.39 9.23 -17.03
CA ASP A 200 -21.01 8.49 -15.83
C ASP A 200 -19.64 7.85 -16.00
N HIS A 201 -18.99 7.49 -14.89
CA HIS A 201 -17.67 6.87 -14.87
C HIS A 201 -16.68 7.56 -15.82
N VAL A 202 -16.50 8.86 -15.60
CA VAL A 202 -15.50 9.67 -16.30
C VAL A 202 -14.12 9.25 -15.82
N SER A 203 -13.30 8.72 -16.71
CA SER A 203 -12.05 8.08 -16.37
C SER A 203 -10.91 8.52 -17.28
N MET A 204 -9.69 8.63 -16.75
CA MET A 204 -8.50 8.89 -17.54
C MET A 204 -7.28 8.18 -16.93
N PHE A 205 -6.64 7.34 -17.75
CA PHE A 205 -5.44 6.59 -17.37
C PHE A 205 -4.25 6.98 -18.25
N PRO A 206 -3.03 7.09 -17.70
CA PRO A 206 -1.82 7.13 -18.53
C PRO A 206 -1.69 5.81 -19.29
N ALA A 207 -1.24 5.87 -20.55
CA ALA A 207 -1.21 4.70 -21.43
C ALA A 207 -0.13 3.66 -21.04
N ASP A 208 0.85 4.07 -20.24
CA ASP A 208 1.91 3.21 -19.72
C ASP A 208 1.57 2.48 -18.40
N ASN A 209 0.34 2.64 -17.89
CA ASN A 209 -0.07 1.94 -16.68
C ASN A 209 0.04 0.42 -16.83
N TRP A 210 0.35 -0.26 -15.73
CA TRP A 210 0.33 -1.71 -15.66
C TRP A 210 -0.97 -2.19 -15.02
N ASN A 211 -1.90 -2.75 -15.80
CA ASN A 211 -3.20 -3.25 -15.33
C ASN A 211 -3.97 -2.24 -14.43
N GLY A 212 -3.96 -0.98 -14.81
CA GLY A 212 -4.60 0.09 -14.04
C GLY A 212 -3.75 0.64 -12.88
N LEU A 213 -2.52 0.17 -12.71
CA LEU A 213 -1.59 0.66 -11.69
C LEU A 213 -0.48 1.52 -12.29
N ARG A 214 0.02 2.49 -11.54
CA ARG A 214 1.12 3.35 -11.94
C ARG A 214 2.41 2.54 -12.14
N ALA A 215 2.93 2.58 -13.36
CA ALA A 215 4.10 1.79 -13.76
C ALA A 215 5.36 2.11 -12.96
N ASP A 216 5.58 3.38 -12.61
CA ASP A 216 6.72 3.83 -11.79
C ASP A 216 6.65 3.24 -10.37
N LEU A 217 5.48 3.28 -9.72
CA LEU A 217 5.29 2.72 -8.38
C LEU A 217 5.38 1.18 -8.39
N VAL A 218 4.81 0.51 -9.39
CA VAL A 218 4.98 -0.95 -9.55
C VAL A 218 6.45 -1.32 -9.72
N LYS A 219 7.22 -0.53 -10.49
CA LYS A 219 8.66 -0.75 -10.65
C LYS A 219 9.43 -0.60 -9.35
N ASP A 220 9.07 0.38 -8.52
CA ASP A 220 9.68 0.56 -7.20
C ASP A 220 9.45 -0.64 -6.28
N LEU A 221 8.27 -1.28 -6.39
CA LEU A 221 7.96 -2.50 -5.64
C LEU A 221 8.70 -3.72 -6.17
N GLU A 222 8.82 -3.88 -7.50
CA GLU A 222 9.60 -4.97 -8.10
C GLU A 222 11.07 -4.91 -7.65
N ASP A 223 11.66 -3.71 -7.63
CA ASP A 223 13.07 -3.52 -7.27
C ASP A 223 13.37 -3.79 -5.79
N LEU A 224 12.38 -3.82 -4.93
CA LEU A 224 12.53 -4.26 -3.53
C LEU A 224 12.74 -5.77 -3.40
N HIS A 225 12.35 -6.55 -4.39
CA HIS A 225 12.33 -8.02 -4.34
C HIS A 225 11.62 -8.58 -3.11
N PRO A 226 10.38 -8.15 -2.82
CA PRO A 226 9.67 -8.58 -1.62
C PRO A 226 9.29 -10.04 -1.69
N GLY A 227 9.40 -10.75 -0.57
CA GLY A 227 8.95 -12.15 -0.46
C GLY A 227 7.51 -12.31 0.00
N ILE A 228 6.95 -11.26 0.63
CA ILE A 228 5.57 -11.23 1.14
C ILE A 228 4.95 -9.87 0.85
N PHE A 229 3.66 -9.85 0.53
CA PHE A 229 2.87 -8.64 0.36
C PHE A 229 1.63 -8.68 1.26
N ARG A 230 1.62 -7.90 2.33
CA ARG A 230 0.49 -7.70 3.24
C ARG A 230 -0.41 -6.60 2.70
N PHE A 231 -1.71 -6.87 2.59
CA PHE A 231 -2.74 -5.94 2.14
C PHE A 231 -4.12 -6.30 2.75
N PRO A 232 -5.14 -5.47 2.69
CA PRO A 232 -5.23 -4.12 2.12
C PRO A 232 -4.77 -3.05 3.10
N GLY A 233 -4.25 -3.42 4.25
CA GLY A 233 -3.74 -2.51 5.27
C GLY A 233 -3.72 -3.08 6.65
N GLY A 234 -3.64 -2.18 7.51
CA GLY A 234 -3.77 -1.94 8.91
C GLY A 234 -5.19 -1.54 9.30
N CYS A 235 -5.35 -0.33 9.89
CA CYS A 235 -6.65 0.16 10.38
C CYS A 235 -7.74 0.28 9.31
N ILE A 236 -7.39 0.30 8.04
CA ILE A 236 -8.33 0.26 6.91
C ILE A 236 -9.20 -1.02 6.93
N VAL A 237 -8.63 -2.13 7.43
CA VAL A 237 -9.33 -3.42 7.57
C VAL A 237 -10.50 -3.31 8.54
N GLU A 238 -10.30 -2.53 9.59
CA GLU A 238 -11.22 -2.37 10.72
C GLU A 238 -12.27 -1.28 10.47
N GLY A 239 -11.87 -0.18 9.78
CA GLY A 239 -12.68 1.02 9.62
C GLY A 239 -12.79 1.86 10.89
N THR A 240 -13.43 3.03 10.79
CA THR A 240 -13.87 3.84 11.93
C THR A 240 -15.17 3.33 12.54
N ASP A 241 -15.87 2.49 11.83
CA ASP A 241 -17.05 1.73 12.21
C ASP A 241 -17.12 0.47 11.34
N LEU A 242 -18.02 -0.46 11.69
CA LEU A 242 -18.16 -1.73 10.97
C LEU A 242 -18.63 -1.55 9.51
N GLN A 243 -19.26 -0.43 9.17
CA GLN A 243 -19.74 -0.18 7.81
C GLN A 243 -18.60 0.28 6.90
N THR A 244 -17.67 1.07 7.43
CA THR A 244 -16.53 1.62 6.69
C THR A 244 -15.31 0.69 6.66
N ARG A 245 -15.38 -0.49 7.31
CA ARG A 245 -14.34 -1.52 7.19
C ARG A 245 -14.09 -1.92 5.74
N TYR A 246 -12.90 -2.35 5.42
CA TYR A 246 -12.61 -2.86 4.07
C TYR A 246 -13.37 -4.17 3.83
N GLN A 247 -14.24 -4.18 2.83
CA GLN A 247 -15.05 -5.33 2.44
C GLN A 247 -14.57 -5.85 1.08
N TRP A 248 -13.73 -6.88 1.11
CA TRP A 248 -13.07 -7.39 -0.09
C TRP A 248 -14.05 -7.80 -1.20
N LYS A 249 -15.25 -8.33 -0.86
CA LYS A 249 -16.29 -8.67 -1.83
C LYS A 249 -16.82 -7.46 -2.61
N ASN A 250 -16.67 -6.27 -2.04
CA ASN A 250 -16.99 -5.00 -2.71
C ASN A 250 -15.90 -4.57 -3.69
N SER A 251 -14.69 -5.08 -3.53
CA SER A 251 -13.52 -4.68 -4.30
C SER A 251 -13.17 -5.63 -5.47
N VAL A 252 -14.05 -6.58 -5.80
CA VAL A 252 -13.90 -7.51 -6.92
C VAL A 252 -15.06 -7.40 -7.90
N GLY A 253 -14.92 -7.96 -9.10
CA GLY A 253 -15.83 -7.76 -10.21
C GLY A 253 -15.48 -6.52 -11.06
N ALA A 254 -16.40 -6.08 -11.92
CA ALA A 254 -16.19 -4.93 -12.78
C ALA A 254 -15.97 -3.65 -11.94
N PRO A 255 -14.88 -2.89 -12.18
CA PRO A 255 -14.56 -1.70 -11.38
C PRO A 255 -15.68 -0.66 -11.35
N GLU A 256 -16.45 -0.55 -12.43
CA GLU A 256 -17.57 0.38 -12.54
C GLU A 256 -18.73 0.05 -11.59
N ASN A 257 -18.82 -1.19 -11.11
CA ASN A 257 -19.87 -1.62 -10.19
C ASN A 257 -19.37 -1.90 -8.77
N ARG A 258 -18.14 -1.48 -8.45
CA ARG A 258 -17.60 -1.54 -7.08
C ARG A 258 -18.08 -0.28 -6.32
N PRO A 259 -18.77 -0.41 -5.18
CA PRO A 259 -19.34 0.75 -4.48
C PRO A 259 -18.25 1.60 -3.84
N LEU A 260 -18.54 2.87 -3.69
CA LEU A 260 -17.68 3.77 -2.91
C LEU A 260 -17.64 3.34 -1.43
N ASN A 261 -16.46 3.41 -0.83
CA ASN A 261 -16.27 3.27 0.61
C ASN A 261 -15.63 4.55 1.19
N GLU A 262 -16.04 4.96 2.38
CA GLU A 262 -15.33 6.01 3.08
C GLU A 262 -13.99 5.47 3.59
N ASN A 263 -12.91 6.17 3.26
CA ASN A 263 -11.59 5.75 3.74
C ASN A 263 -11.48 5.98 5.25
N ARG A 264 -10.87 5.02 5.98
CA ARG A 264 -10.61 5.09 7.42
C ARG A 264 -9.95 6.42 7.84
N TRP A 265 -9.14 6.99 6.96
CA TRP A 265 -8.34 8.19 7.22
C TRP A 265 -9.03 9.50 6.79
N ASN A 266 -10.27 9.41 6.31
CA ASN A 266 -11.10 10.58 6.02
C ASN A 266 -11.32 11.39 7.31
N ASN A 267 -10.94 12.67 7.30
CA ASN A 267 -11.05 13.58 8.43
C ASN A 267 -10.44 13.10 9.76
N THR A 268 -9.48 12.17 9.74
CA THR A 268 -8.94 11.56 10.96
C THR A 268 -7.82 12.38 11.60
N PHE A 269 -6.90 12.91 10.80
CA PHE A 269 -5.73 13.63 11.32
C PHE A 269 -5.99 15.14 11.38
N ALA A 270 -6.07 15.69 12.60
CA ALA A 270 -6.38 17.11 12.81
C ALA A 270 -5.40 18.08 12.16
N HIS A 271 -4.14 17.68 11.93
CA HIS A 271 -3.13 18.50 11.29
C HIS A 271 -3.27 18.55 9.74
N ARG A 272 -3.99 17.59 9.13
CA ARG A 272 -4.27 17.50 7.70
C ARG A 272 -5.60 16.77 7.46
N LEU A 273 -6.68 17.52 7.43
CA LEU A 273 -8.02 16.98 7.20
C LEU A 273 -8.28 16.83 5.69
N TYR A 274 -8.71 15.66 5.27
CA TYR A 274 -9.14 15.38 3.91
C TYR A 274 -10.57 14.82 3.92
N PRO A 275 -11.60 15.68 3.73
CA PRO A 275 -12.99 15.25 3.71
C PRO A 275 -13.40 14.53 2.40
N ASN A 276 -12.51 14.53 1.41
CA ASN A 276 -12.66 13.89 0.11
C ASN A 276 -11.91 12.55 0.00
N TYR A 277 -11.46 11.97 1.11
CA TYR A 277 -10.71 10.73 1.07
C TYR A 277 -11.64 9.52 1.09
N TYR A 278 -11.92 9.00 -0.10
CA TYR A 278 -12.77 7.83 -0.35
C TYR A 278 -11.99 6.75 -1.11
N GLN A 279 -12.48 5.52 -1.04
CA GLN A 279 -11.98 4.36 -1.78
C GLN A 279 -12.97 4.00 -2.89
N THR A 280 -12.55 4.08 -4.14
CA THR A 280 -13.36 3.62 -5.28
C THR A 280 -13.25 2.11 -5.50
N TYR A 281 -12.37 1.45 -4.73
CA TYR A 281 -11.99 0.06 -4.94
C TYR A 281 -11.44 -0.25 -6.33
N GLY A 282 -10.98 0.77 -7.07
CA GLY A 282 -10.27 0.57 -8.32
C GLY A 282 -9.01 -0.29 -8.14
N LEU A 283 -8.31 -0.08 -7.02
CA LEU A 283 -7.33 -1.02 -6.47
C LEU A 283 -8.06 -1.91 -5.45
N GLY A 284 -8.43 -3.12 -5.85
CA GLY A 284 -9.13 -4.08 -5.04
C GLY A 284 -8.38 -5.39 -4.84
N PHE A 285 -9.03 -6.39 -4.26
CA PHE A 285 -8.35 -7.65 -3.94
C PHE A 285 -7.82 -8.39 -5.16
N TYR A 286 -8.52 -8.31 -6.29
CA TYR A 286 -8.03 -8.90 -7.54
C TYR A 286 -6.72 -8.25 -7.98
N GLU A 287 -6.66 -6.93 -7.95
CA GLU A 287 -5.48 -6.15 -8.32
C GLU A 287 -4.32 -6.38 -7.34
N TYR A 288 -4.59 -6.54 -6.03
CA TYR A 288 -3.56 -6.91 -5.05
C TYR A 288 -2.96 -8.29 -5.32
N PHE A 289 -3.78 -9.28 -5.67
CA PHE A 289 -3.28 -10.60 -6.03
C PHE A 289 -2.46 -10.58 -7.32
N LEU A 290 -2.91 -9.86 -8.36
CA LEU A 290 -2.14 -9.68 -9.59
C LEU A 290 -0.79 -8.99 -9.31
N LEU A 291 -0.80 -7.95 -8.47
CA LEU A 291 0.42 -7.25 -8.08
C LEU A 291 1.36 -8.16 -7.29
N SER A 292 0.84 -9.02 -6.40
CA SER A 292 1.65 -10.01 -5.69
C SER A 292 2.43 -10.90 -6.66
N GLU A 293 1.77 -11.43 -7.68
CA GLU A 293 2.42 -12.24 -8.72
C GLU A 293 3.45 -11.42 -9.50
N LYS A 294 3.10 -10.18 -9.88
CA LYS A 294 3.97 -9.29 -10.66
C LYS A 294 5.28 -8.99 -9.95
N ILE A 295 5.24 -8.72 -8.66
CA ILE A 295 6.43 -8.40 -7.85
C ILE A 295 7.11 -9.64 -7.25
N GLY A 296 6.56 -10.84 -7.48
CA GLY A 296 7.10 -12.10 -6.99
C GLY A 296 6.94 -12.35 -5.49
N ALA A 297 5.96 -11.70 -4.85
CA ALA A 297 5.66 -11.82 -3.43
C ALA A 297 4.51 -12.78 -3.16
N GLU A 298 4.56 -13.52 -2.05
CA GLU A 298 3.41 -14.28 -1.57
C GLU A 298 2.33 -13.32 -1.03
N PRO A 299 1.05 -13.47 -1.36
CA PRO A 299 -0.01 -12.62 -0.82
C PRO A 299 -0.30 -12.96 0.65
N LEU A 300 -0.49 -11.93 1.48
CA LEU A 300 -1.01 -12.02 2.85
C LEU A 300 -2.17 -11.04 3.02
N PRO A 301 -3.39 -11.45 2.64
CA PRO A 301 -4.57 -10.65 2.93
C PRO A 301 -4.90 -10.64 4.41
N ILE A 302 -5.28 -9.46 4.94
CA ILE A 302 -5.78 -9.28 6.30
C ILE A 302 -7.28 -8.99 6.23
N LEU A 303 -8.08 -9.66 7.06
CA LEU A 303 -9.52 -9.50 7.13
C LEU A 303 -10.01 -9.07 8.51
N SER A 304 -11.14 -8.37 8.52
CA SER A 304 -11.82 -7.96 9.76
C SER A 304 -12.29 -9.17 10.56
N VAL A 305 -12.10 -9.09 11.86
CA VAL A 305 -12.58 -10.06 12.86
C VAL A 305 -13.93 -9.65 13.50
N GLY A 306 -14.62 -8.69 12.86
CA GLY A 306 -15.89 -8.14 13.40
C GLY A 306 -15.68 -7.12 14.51
N LEU A 307 -14.53 -6.44 14.51
CA LEU A 307 -14.21 -5.31 15.38
C LEU A 307 -13.86 -4.11 14.51
N ALA A 308 -14.42 -2.94 14.81
CA ALA A 308 -13.90 -1.67 14.32
C ALA A 308 -12.59 -1.33 15.03
N CYS A 309 -11.86 -0.33 14.55
CA CYS A 309 -10.58 0.06 15.13
C CYS A 309 -10.74 0.38 16.62
N GLN A 310 -10.12 -0.41 17.48
CA GLN A 310 -10.24 -0.24 18.94
C GLN A 310 -9.57 1.05 19.43
N TYR A 311 -8.62 1.58 18.67
CA TYR A 311 -7.92 2.81 19.03
C TYR A 311 -8.72 4.07 18.70
N GLN A 312 -9.37 4.09 17.55
CA GLN A 312 -10.16 5.23 17.05
C GLN A 312 -11.37 4.75 16.26
N ASN A 313 -12.51 4.56 16.92
CA ASN A 313 -13.79 4.31 16.25
C ASN A 313 -14.75 5.48 16.49
N ARG A 314 -15.78 5.60 15.64
CA ARG A 314 -16.82 6.62 15.73
C ARG A 314 -18.02 6.18 16.54
N ASP A 315 -18.17 4.87 16.68
CA ASP A 315 -19.31 4.26 17.35
C ASP A 315 -19.01 3.99 18.83
N ASP A 316 -20.07 3.82 19.61
CA ASP A 316 -19.97 3.21 20.91
C ASP A 316 -19.64 1.71 20.79
N ASP A 317 -19.23 1.06 21.87
CA ASP A 317 -18.81 -0.34 21.86
C ASP A 317 -19.85 -1.30 21.25
N LYS A 318 -21.14 -0.96 21.28
CA LYS A 318 -22.20 -1.81 20.73
C LYS A 318 -22.20 -1.85 19.21
N ASN A 319 -21.89 -0.71 18.57
CA ASN A 319 -21.88 -0.59 17.11
C ASN A 319 -20.48 -0.85 16.52
N ALA A 320 -19.44 -0.76 17.36
CA ALA A 320 -18.07 -1.04 16.95
C ALA A 320 -17.74 -2.54 16.91
N HIS A 321 -18.52 -3.37 17.60
CA HIS A 321 -18.24 -4.80 17.75
C HIS A 321 -19.44 -5.65 17.35
N VAL A 322 -19.24 -6.56 16.41
CA VAL A 322 -20.24 -7.62 16.12
C VAL A 322 -20.33 -8.57 17.32
N ALA A 323 -21.51 -9.03 17.69
CA ALA A 323 -21.65 -10.08 18.70
C ALA A 323 -20.93 -11.36 18.24
N VAL A 324 -20.32 -12.08 19.20
CA VAL A 324 -19.54 -13.30 18.86
C VAL A 324 -20.40 -14.37 18.15
N ASP A 325 -21.69 -14.43 18.47
CA ASP A 325 -22.62 -15.37 17.85
C ASP A 325 -23.05 -14.94 16.42
N ASP A 326 -22.82 -13.68 16.03
CA ASP A 326 -23.17 -13.12 14.72
C ASP A 326 -21.98 -13.03 13.76
N LEU A 327 -20.84 -13.67 14.09
CA LEU A 327 -19.60 -13.60 13.30
C LEU A 327 -19.65 -14.39 11.99
N GLN A 328 -20.69 -15.20 11.72
CA GLN A 328 -20.69 -16.11 10.59
C GLN A 328 -20.42 -15.41 9.25
N SER A 329 -21.01 -14.25 9.00
CA SER A 329 -20.79 -13.50 7.75
C SER A 329 -19.33 -13.06 7.55
N TYR A 330 -18.62 -12.76 8.63
CA TYR A 330 -17.18 -12.40 8.59
C TYR A 330 -16.31 -13.65 8.37
N ILE A 331 -16.69 -14.77 8.96
CA ILE A 331 -16.04 -16.07 8.74
C ILE A 331 -16.24 -16.51 7.29
N ASP A 332 -17.45 -16.35 6.75
CA ASP A 332 -17.74 -16.62 5.35
C ASP A 332 -16.92 -15.72 4.41
N ASP A 333 -16.65 -14.48 4.80
CA ASP A 333 -15.73 -13.60 4.04
C ASP A 333 -14.32 -14.19 3.94
N ALA A 334 -13.80 -14.78 5.02
CA ALA A 334 -12.49 -15.44 5.01
C ALA A 334 -12.50 -16.73 4.18
N LEU A 335 -13.51 -17.58 4.32
CA LEU A 335 -13.64 -18.82 3.57
C LEU A 335 -13.83 -18.56 2.06
N ASP A 336 -14.64 -17.58 1.72
CA ASP A 336 -14.89 -17.16 0.34
C ASP A 336 -13.65 -16.53 -0.31
N LEU A 337 -12.83 -15.79 0.45
CA LEU A 337 -11.58 -15.24 -0.05
C LEU A 337 -10.58 -16.33 -0.41
N ILE A 338 -10.46 -17.35 0.44
CA ILE A 338 -9.60 -18.51 0.15
C ILE A 338 -10.10 -19.22 -1.12
N GLU A 339 -11.43 -19.36 -1.29
CA GLU A 339 -12.02 -19.91 -2.52
C GLU A 339 -11.76 -19.00 -3.73
N PHE A 340 -11.89 -17.67 -3.57
CA PHE A 340 -11.56 -16.72 -4.64
C PHE A 340 -10.10 -16.86 -5.09
N ALA A 341 -9.18 -16.95 -4.14
CA ALA A 341 -7.76 -17.07 -4.45
C ALA A 341 -7.37 -18.44 -5.03
N ASN A 342 -7.89 -19.53 -4.46
CA ASN A 342 -7.39 -20.88 -4.72
C ASN A 342 -8.44 -21.83 -5.34
N GLY A 343 -9.72 -21.46 -5.32
CA GLY A 343 -10.81 -22.33 -5.77
C GLY A 343 -10.76 -22.63 -7.26
N SER A 344 -11.31 -23.79 -7.61
CA SER A 344 -11.53 -24.17 -9.01
C SER A 344 -12.43 -23.16 -9.72
N VAL A 345 -12.24 -22.97 -11.03
CA VAL A 345 -13.12 -22.15 -11.88
C VAL A 345 -14.59 -22.61 -11.90
N ASN A 346 -14.88 -23.79 -11.36
CA ASN A 346 -16.24 -24.31 -11.22
C ASN A 346 -16.91 -23.90 -9.90
N THR A 347 -16.19 -23.30 -8.97
CA THR A 347 -16.74 -22.76 -7.72
C THR A 347 -17.20 -21.33 -7.94
N LYS A 348 -18.05 -20.80 -7.06
CA LYS A 348 -18.60 -19.45 -7.16
C LYS A 348 -17.49 -18.38 -7.28
N TRP A 349 -16.57 -18.39 -6.35
CA TRP A 349 -15.54 -17.37 -6.25
C TRP A 349 -14.35 -17.62 -7.19
N GLY A 350 -13.99 -18.90 -7.43
CA GLY A 350 -13.00 -19.25 -8.43
C GLY A 350 -13.47 -18.92 -9.86
N LYS A 351 -14.78 -19.03 -10.13
CA LYS A 351 -15.37 -18.58 -11.39
C LYS A 351 -15.26 -17.07 -11.54
N LEU A 352 -15.58 -16.29 -10.49
CA LEU A 352 -15.45 -14.83 -10.55
C LEU A 352 -14.01 -14.41 -10.85
N ARG A 353 -13.01 -15.03 -10.18
CA ARG A 353 -11.59 -14.80 -10.50
C ARG A 353 -11.28 -15.06 -11.98
N ALA A 354 -11.77 -16.18 -12.51
CA ALA A 354 -11.57 -16.53 -13.91
C ALA A 354 -12.26 -15.54 -14.86
N ASP A 355 -13.49 -15.13 -14.56
CA ASP A 355 -14.26 -14.14 -15.33
C ASP A 355 -13.55 -12.76 -15.32
N MET A 356 -12.81 -12.44 -14.27
CA MET A 356 -11.96 -11.25 -14.17
C MET A 356 -10.62 -11.37 -14.95
N GLY A 357 -10.36 -12.54 -15.57
CA GLY A 357 -9.19 -12.75 -16.44
C GLY A 357 -8.08 -13.64 -15.85
N HIS A 358 -8.25 -14.18 -14.63
CA HIS A 358 -7.23 -15.03 -13.99
C HIS A 358 -7.78 -16.42 -13.62
N PRO A 359 -7.86 -17.38 -14.56
CA PRO A 359 -8.39 -18.72 -14.30
C PRO A 359 -7.50 -19.56 -13.36
N ALA A 360 -6.18 -19.31 -13.33
CA ALA A 360 -5.26 -20.01 -12.44
C ALA A 360 -5.45 -19.58 -10.98
N PRO A 361 -5.17 -20.43 -9.98
CA PRO A 361 -5.17 -20.03 -8.59
C PRO A 361 -3.98 -19.09 -8.28
N PHE A 362 -4.19 -18.15 -7.36
CA PHE A 362 -3.14 -17.25 -6.83
C PHE A 362 -2.22 -17.93 -5.81
N ASN A 363 -2.47 -19.18 -5.46
CA ASN A 363 -1.68 -19.97 -4.52
C ASN A 363 -1.55 -19.30 -3.13
N LEU A 364 -2.65 -18.77 -2.62
CA LEU A 364 -2.73 -18.21 -1.27
C LEU A 364 -2.37 -19.29 -0.24
N LYS A 365 -1.40 -18.99 0.64
CA LYS A 365 -0.91 -19.94 1.64
C LYS A 365 -1.22 -19.50 3.07
N GLN A 366 -1.60 -18.27 3.26
CA GLN A 366 -1.78 -17.67 4.58
C GLN A 366 -2.79 -16.53 4.55
N ILE A 367 -3.43 -16.28 5.69
CA ILE A 367 -4.42 -15.22 5.88
C ILE A 367 -4.27 -14.63 7.29
N GLY A 368 -4.40 -13.32 7.41
CA GLY A 368 -4.47 -12.64 8.70
C GLY A 368 -5.92 -12.36 9.09
N ILE A 369 -6.24 -12.55 10.35
CA ILE A 369 -7.58 -12.31 10.92
C ILE A 369 -7.47 -11.28 12.04
N GLY A 370 -7.99 -10.08 11.78
CA GLY A 370 -7.86 -8.91 12.65
C GLY A 370 -6.55 -8.15 12.40
N ASN A 371 -6.57 -6.85 12.71
CA ASN A 371 -5.43 -5.96 12.66
C ASN A 371 -5.30 -5.24 14.00
N GLU A 372 -4.11 -5.23 14.60
CA GLU A 372 -3.81 -4.55 15.87
C GLU A 372 -4.80 -4.81 17.01
N GLN A 373 -5.54 -5.90 16.96
CA GLN A 373 -6.57 -6.21 17.96
C GLN A 373 -5.95 -6.64 19.29
N TRP A 374 -6.54 -6.19 20.39
CA TRP A 374 -6.06 -6.52 21.75
C TRP A 374 -7.19 -6.81 22.72
N GLY A 375 -6.83 -7.32 23.91
CA GLY A 375 -7.75 -7.62 25.00
C GLY A 375 -8.57 -8.89 24.78
N GLU A 376 -9.48 -9.17 25.69
CA GLU A 376 -10.25 -10.43 25.73
C GLU A 376 -11.24 -10.57 24.56
N VAL A 377 -11.66 -9.46 23.99
CA VAL A 377 -12.64 -9.44 22.87
C VAL A 377 -12.10 -10.06 21.58
N TYR A 378 -10.79 -10.10 21.38
CA TYR A 378 -10.18 -10.58 20.15
C TYR A 378 -10.01 -12.12 20.10
N PRO A 379 -9.37 -12.79 21.07
CA PRO A 379 -9.12 -14.23 21.00
C PRO A 379 -10.37 -15.09 20.86
N VAL A 380 -11.47 -14.67 21.50
CA VAL A 380 -12.76 -15.40 21.44
C VAL A 380 -13.36 -15.40 20.02
N ARG A 381 -13.13 -14.31 19.27
CA ARG A 381 -13.53 -14.19 17.86
C ARG A 381 -12.60 -15.00 16.97
N LEU A 382 -11.30 -14.80 17.11
CA LEU A 382 -10.29 -15.50 16.32
C LEU A 382 -10.45 -17.03 16.42
N ALA A 383 -10.79 -17.55 17.61
CA ALA A 383 -11.05 -18.97 17.80
C ALA A 383 -12.12 -19.52 16.85
N LYS A 384 -13.21 -18.76 16.61
CA LYS A 384 -14.29 -19.16 15.68
C LYS A 384 -13.80 -19.21 14.22
N PHE A 385 -12.96 -18.26 13.82
CA PHE A 385 -12.34 -18.28 12.49
C PHE A 385 -11.39 -19.47 12.32
N ILE A 386 -10.53 -19.73 13.32
CA ILE A 386 -9.56 -20.84 13.29
C ILE A 386 -10.29 -22.16 13.13
N GLU A 387 -11.36 -22.40 13.89
CA GLU A 387 -12.16 -23.61 13.83
C GLU A 387 -12.65 -23.89 12.39
N GLN A 388 -13.31 -22.91 11.77
CA GLN A 388 -13.92 -23.09 10.45
C GLN A 388 -12.90 -23.06 9.31
N ILE A 389 -11.88 -22.20 9.38
CA ILE A 389 -10.83 -22.16 8.35
C ILE A 389 -10.08 -23.49 8.33
N ARG A 390 -9.67 -24.01 9.49
CA ARG A 390 -8.94 -25.29 9.55
C ARG A 390 -9.78 -26.49 9.15
N ALA A 391 -11.07 -26.46 9.42
CA ALA A 391 -11.99 -27.52 8.99
C ALA A 391 -12.09 -27.60 7.45
N LYS A 392 -12.11 -26.45 6.76
CA LYS A 392 -12.29 -26.38 5.30
C LYS A 392 -10.96 -26.31 4.54
N TYR A 393 -9.98 -25.59 5.09
CA TYR A 393 -8.68 -25.30 4.45
C TYR A 393 -7.50 -25.54 5.40
N PRO A 394 -7.21 -26.80 5.79
CA PRO A 394 -6.23 -27.13 6.85
C PRO A 394 -4.80 -26.70 6.55
N ASN A 395 -4.48 -26.42 5.29
CA ASN A 395 -3.14 -26.02 4.85
C ASN A 395 -2.91 -24.49 4.83
N ILE A 396 -3.97 -23.71 5.07
CA ILE A 396 -3.86 -22.25 5.15
C ILE A 396 -3.33 -21.87 6.53
N LYS A 397 -2.22 -21.15 6.55
CA LYS A 397 -1.64 -20.61 7.79
C LYS A 397 -2.46 -19.41 8.26
N ILE A 398 -2.65 -19.31 9.56
CA ILE A 398 -3.41 -18.23 10.19
C ILE A 398 -2.44 -17.33 10.96
N CYS A 399 -2.51 -16.03 10.64
CA CYS A 399 -1.81 -14.97 11.35
C CYS A 399 -2.79 -14.27 12.30
N GLY A 400 -2.45 -14.20 13.58
CA GLY A 400 -3.17 -13.43 14.59
C GLY A 400 -2.34 -12.24 15.07
N SER A 401 -2.98 -11.29 15.77
CA SER A 401 -2.37 -10.04 16.24
C SER A 401 -1.97 -10.12 17.72
N SER A 402 -0.85 -9.48 18.08
CA SER A 402 -0.47 -9.22 19.48
C SER A 402 -0.83 -7.79 19.94
N GLY A 403 -1.60 -7.06 19.13
CA GLY A 403 -1.98 -5.67 19.37
C GLY A 403 -1.00 -4.66 18.74
N PRO A 404 -1.24 -3.34 18.99
CA PRO A 404 -0.48 -2.27 18.34
C PRO A 404 0.84 -1.91 19.05
N SER A 405 1.14 -2.55 20.19
CA SER A 405 2.27 -2.18 21.04
C SER A 405 3.40 -3.20 20.95
N ALA A 406 4.64 -2.69 21.03
CA ALA A 406 5.84 -3.53 20.99
C ALA A 406 6.07 -4.36 22.25
N ASP A 407 5.40 -4.04 23.35
CA ASP A 407 5.53 -4.67 24.67
C ASP A 407 4.35 -4.31 25.58
N GLY A 408 4.39 -4.78 26.83
CA GLY A 408 3.41 -4.46 27.88
C GLY A 408 2.30 -5.51 27.99
N LYS A 409 1.37 -5.27 28.93
CA LYS A 409 0.35 -6.25 29.31
C LYS A 409 -0.50 -6.77 28.14
N ASN A 410 -0.93 -5.90 27.24
CA ASN A 410 -1.75 -6.31 26.10
C ASN A 410 -0.95 -7.16 25.11
N PHE A 411 0.32 -6.81 24.88
CA PHE A 411 1.23 -7.59 24.06
C PHE A 411 1.48 -8.99 24.65
N ASP A 412 1.80 -9.06 25.96
CA ASP A 412 2.06 -10.32 26.65
C ASP A 412 0.79 -11.21 26.65
N TYR A 413 -0.38 -10.61 26.91
CA TYR A 413 -1.66 -11.30 26.85
C TYR A 413 -1.95 -11.81 25.43
N GLY A 414 -1.77 -10.95 24.41
CA GLY A 414 -1.97 -11.33 23.01
C GLY A 414 -1.10 -12.52 22.62
N TRP A 415 0.20 -12.51 22.95
CA TRP A 415 1.09 -13.63 22.70
C TRP A 415 0.66 -14.91 23.42
N ALA A 416 0.25 -14.82 24.69
CA ALA A 416 -0.22 -15.97 25.46
C ALA A 416 -1.44 -16.62 24.81
N GLU A 417 -2.42 -15.80 24.37
CA GLU A 417 -3.63 -16.32 23.72
C GLU A 417 -3.32 -16.85 22.30
N MET A 418 -2.45 -16.20 21.53
CA MET A 418 -2.04 -16.72 20.21
C MET A 418 -1.36 -18.09 20.31
N ARG A 419 -0.52 -18.30 21.34
CA ARG A 419 0.07 -19.61 21.62
C ARG A 419 -0.98 -20.66 22.00
N LYS A 420 -1.95 -20.29 22.83
CA LYS A 420 -3.05 -21.15 23.27
C LYS A 420 -3.96 -21.55 22.09
N LEU A 421 -4.28 -20.61 21.21
CA LEU A 421 -5.05 -20.86 19.99
C LEU A 421 -4.25 -21.62 18.92
N GLY A 422 -2.94 -21.67 19.05
CA GLY A 422 -2.04 -22.37 18.13
C GLY A 422 -2.05 -21.75 16.73
N VAL A 423 -2.09 -20.41 16.61
CA VAL A 423 -1.91 -19.74 15.32
C VAL A 423 -0.52 -20.05 14.74
N ASP A 424 -0.35 -19.87 13.44
CA ASP A 424 0.93 -20.13 12.76
C ASP A 424 1.90 -18.95 12.90
N LEU A 425 1.36 -17.74 12.85
CA LEU A 425 2.10 -16.47 12.91
C LEU A 425 1.45 -15.53 13.91
N VAL A 426 2.26 -14.73 14.58
CA VAL A 426 1.84 -13.61 15.43
C VAL A 426 2.38 -12.32 14.87
N ASP A 427 1.48 -11.41 14.57
CA ASP A 427 1.76 -10.08 14.04
C ASP A 427 2.15 -9.13 15.17
N GLU A 428 3.37 -8.57 15.09
CA GLU A 428 3.92 -7.59 16.02
C GLU A 428 4.18 -6.26 15.31
N HIS A 429 3.89 -5.13 15.97
CA HIS A 429 4.04 -3.78 15.42
C HIS A 429 5.00 -2.91 16.23
N TYR A 430 5.88 -2.14 15.53
CA TYR A 430 6.90 -1.30 16.16
C TYR A 430 7.04 0.05 15.46
N TYR A 431 6.37 1.07 15.96
CA TYR A 431 6.58 2.46 15.57
C TYR A 431 7.35 3.17 16.67
N MET A 432 8.68 2.94 16.70
CA MET A 432 9.54 3.26 17.81
C MET A 432 10.71 4.17 17.41
N SER A 433 11.42 4.76 18.40
CA SER A 433 12.57 5.61 18.11
C SER A 433 13.78 4.83 17.56
N PRO A 434 14.72 5.48 16.86
CA PRO A 434 15.96 4.84 16.43
C PRO A 434 16.72 4.15 17.56
N ASP A 435 16.77 4.77 18.73
CA ASP A 435 17.41 4.17 19.92
C ASP A 435 16.75 2.86 20.34
N TRP A 436 15.42 2.78 20.22
CA TRP A 436 14.71 1.54 20.50
C TRP A 436 15.12 0.44 19.53
N PHE A 437 15.17 0.72 18.22
CA PHE A 437 15.58 -0.25 17.19
C PHE A 437 17.01 -0.75 17.43
N LEU A 438 17.94 0.15 17.74
CA LEU A 438 19.32 -0.21 18.06
C LEU A 438 19.40 -1.12 19.30
N LYS A 439 18.70 -0.78 20.37
CA LYS A 439 18.67 -1.57 21.62
C LYS A 439 17.99 -2.92 21.47
N ASN A 440 17.04 -3.04 20.54
CA ASN A 440 16.23 -4.23 20.31
C ASN A 440 16.72 -5.12 19.16
N ALA A 441 17.94 -4.91 18.64
CA ALA A 441 18.56 -5.81 17.67
C ALA A 441 18.74 -7.25 18.21
N GLY A 442 18.64 -7.45 19.52
CA GLY A 442 18.62 -8.75 20.20
C GLY A 442 17.23 -9.25 20.63
N ARG A 443 16.14 -8.57 20.23
CA ARG A 443 14.77 -8.85 20.71
C ARG A 443 14.40 -10.33 20.65
N TYR A 444 14.67 -10.99 19.56
CA TYR A 444 14.25 -12.38 19.32
C TYR A 444 15.20 -13.46 19.80
N ASP A 445 16.36 -13.07 20.35
CA ASP A 445 17.39 -14.03 20.79
C ASP A 445 16.87 -15.03 21.83
N ASN A 446 15.91 -14.60 22.66
CA ASN A 446 15.33 -15.39 23.74
C ASN A 446 13.87 -15.84 23.48
N TYR A 447 13.32 -15.60 22.30
CA TYR A 447 11.97 -16.09 21.98
C TYR A 447 11.96 -17.62 21.92
N PRO A 448 10.86 -18.28 22.35
CA PRO A 448 10.70 -19.72 22.19
C PRO A 448 10.84 -20.14 20.73
N ARG A 449 11.64 -21.17 20.46
CA ARG A 449 11.86 -21.69 19.11
C ARG A 449 10.74 -22.60 18.62
N THR A 450 9.82 -22.98 19.50
CA THR A 450 8.62 -23.78 19.21
C THR A 450 7.34 -22.93 19.29
N GLY A 451 6.28 -23.38 18.62
CA GLY A 451 5.00 -22.66 18.56
C GLY A 451 4.95 -21.61 17.44
N PRO A 452 4.05 -20.62 17.55
CA PRO A 452 3.86 -19.61 16.54
C PRO A 452 5.14 -18.85 16.20
N LYS A 453 5.28 -18.44 14.94
CA LYS A 453 6.41 -17.65 14.44
C LYS A 453 6.07 -16.18 14.43
N VAL A 454 7.08 -15.33 14.39
CA VAL A 454 6.92 -13.88 14.36
C VAL A 454 6.70 -13.41 12.93
N PHE A 455 5.70 -12.57 12.77
CA PHE A 455 5.53 -11.62 11.68
C PHE A 455 5.70 -10.22 12.25
N ALA A 456 6.78 -9.51 11.93
CA ALA A 456 6.95 -8.09 12.23
C ALA A 456 6.18 -7.30 11.16
N GLY A 457 4.85 -7.22 11.29
CA GLY A 457 3.95 -6.85 10.21
C GLY A 457 3.85 -5.36 9.93
N GLU A 458 4.18 -4.52 10.92
CA GLU A 458 4.31 -3.08 10.73
C GLU A 458 5.46 -2.55 11.56
N TYR A 459 6.48 -1.98 10.91
CA TYR A 459 7.54 -1.29 11.63
C TYR A 459 8.13 -0.14 10.82
N ALA A 460 8.49 0.90 11.52
CA ALA A 460 9.32 2.00 11.04
C ALA A 460 10.02 2.71 12.20
N SER A 461 11.23 3.17 11.96
CA SER A 461 11.98 3.98 12.93
C SER A 461 11.50 5.43 12.89
N HIS A 462 10.84 5.84 13.97
CA HIS A 462 10.23 7.17 14.15
C HIS A 462 11.17 8.13 14.83
N MET A 463 11.78 9.03 14.05
CA MET A 463 12.47 10.21 14.61
C MET A 463 11.43 11.20 15.11
N ARG A 464 11.09 11.12 16.40
CA ARG A 464 10.21 12.12 17.03
C ARG A 464 11.06 13.31 17.48
N GLY A 465 11.03 14.39 16.73
CA GLY A 465 11.51 15.70 17.22
C GLY A 465 10.41 16.42 17.99
N VAL A 466 10.78 17.15 19.02
CA VAL A 466 9.89 17.79 19.99
C VAL A 466 8.92 18.82 19.37
N ASN A 467 9.10 19.23 18.09
CA ASN A 467 8.29 20.23 17.40
C ASN A 467 8.07 19.93 15.92
N ALA A 468 7.88 18.64 15.55
CA ALA A 468 8.06 18.31 14.15
C ALA A 468 6.92 17.55 13.47
N PRO A 469 5.81 18.23 13.13
CA PRO A 469 5.06 17.80 11.94
C PRO A 469 5.88 17.97 10.65
N THR A 470 6.98 18.73 10.67
CA THR A 470 7.76 19.13 9.50
C THR A 470 9.13 18.46 9.35
N VAL A 471 9.65 17.74 10.35
CA VAL A 471 10.94 17.05 10.24
C VAL A 471 10.78 15.80 9.38
N ALA A 472 11.59 15.69 8.34
CA ALA A 472 11.69 14.49 7.54
C ALA A 472 12.02 13.29 8.44
N MET A 473 11.10 12.35 8.58
CA MET A 473 11.29 11.16 9.41
C MET A 473 12.14 10.11 8.69
N ASN A 474 12.07 10.07 7.36
CA ASN A 474 12.99 9.28 6.56
C ASN A 474 14.35 9.97 6.50
N ASN A 475 15.31 9.44 7.26
CA ASN A 475 16.69 9.94 7.25
C ASN A 475 17.68 8.78 7.49
N PHE A 476 18.95 9.07 7.29
CA PHE A 476 20.00 8.06 7.38
C PHE A 476 20.10 7.40 8.76
N GLY A 477 19.87 8.14 9.85
CA GLY A 477 19.87 7.59 11.22
C GLY A 477 18.73 6.60 11.45
N ALA A 478 17.51 6.92 10.97
CA ALA A 478 16.37 6.01 11.01
C ALA A 478 16.67 4.74 10.19
N ALA A 479 17.16 4.88 8.97
CA ALA A 479 17.50 3.76 8.10
C ALA A 479 18.59 2.84 8.71
N LEU A 480 19.64 3.42 9.30
CA LEU A 480 20.69 2.64 9.99
C LEU A 480 20.15 1.88 11.20
N SER A 481 19.25 2.49 11.97
CA SER A 481 18.65 1.81 13.13
C SER A 481 17.77 0.64 12.73
N GLU A 482 17.03 0.76 11.65
CA GLU A 482 16.26 -0.35 11.05
C GLU A 482 17.21 -1.44 10.51
N ALA A 483 18.26 -1.06 9.79
CA ALA A 483 19.26 -2.02 9.30
C ALA A 483 19.90 -2.81 10.46
N ALA A 484 20.22 -2.16 11.57
CA ALA A 484 20.74 -2.79 12.79
C ALA A 484 19.73 -3.78 13.38
N PHE A 485 18.46 -3.39 13.48
CA PHE A 485 17.38 -4.25 13.96
C PHE A 485 17.19 -5.48 13.04
N MET A 486 17.23 -5.29 11.72
CA MET A 486 17.06 -6.35 10.73
C MET A 486 18.17 -7.42 10.81
N THR A 487 19.38 -7.08 11.29
CA THR A 487 20.40 -8.12 11.61
C THR A 487 19.89 -9.10 12.66
N GLY A 488 19.06 -8.63 13.60
CA GLY A 488 18.42 -9.46 14.62
C GLY A 488 17.31 -10.35 14.08
N LEU A 489 16.54 -9.85 13.10
CA LEU A 489 15.54 -10.66 12.39
C LEU A 489 16.23 -11.83 11.68
N GLU A 490 17.26 -11.54 10.90
CA GLU A 490 18.01 -12.51 10.12
C GLU A 490 18.72 -13.55 11.00
N ARG A 491 19.36 -13.10 12.09
CA ARG A 491 20.00 -14.00 13.05
C ARG A 491 19.02 -14.98 13.70
N ASN A 492 17.74 -14.59 13.82
CA ASN A 492 16.66 -15.37 14.41
C ASN A 492 15.67 -15.89 13.36
N ALA A 493 16.15 -16.31 12.18
CA ALA A 493 15.32 -16.81 11.08
C ALA A 493 14.49 -18.06 11.43
N ASP A 494 14.82 -18.75 12.51
CA ASP A 494 14.04 -19.86 13.06
C ASP A 494 12.81 -19.41 13.89
N VAL A 495 12.75 -18.13 14.23
CA VAL A 495 11.64 -17.49 14.96
C VAL A 495 10.91 -16.48 14.09
N VAL A 496 11.64 -15.59 13.40
CA VAL A 496 11.08 -14.54 12.56
C VAL A 496 10.94 -15.05 11.13
N TYR A 497 9.71 -15.16 10.66
CA TYR A 497 9.41 -15.67 9.32
C TYR A 497 9.12 -14.56 8.31
N GLN A 498 8.62 -13.42 8.80
CA GLN A 498 8.19 -12.31 7.94
C GLN A 498 8.41 -10.97 8.64
N ALA A 499 8.72 -9.94 7.85
CA ALA A 499 8.81 -8.56 8.29
C ALA A 499 8.44 -7.63 7.14
N THR A 500 7.59 -6.62 7.41
CA THR A 500 7.13 -5.66 6.43
C THR A 500 7.24 -4.23 6.95
N TYR A 501 7.94 -3.37 6.20
CA TYR A 501 8.01 -1.94 6.50
C TYR A 501 6.65 -1.27 6.27
N ALA A 502 6.25 -0.36 7.14
CA ALA A 502 4.97 0.34 7.08
C ALA A 502 5.09 1.83 7.46
N PRO A 503 4.31 2.72 6.81
CA PRO A 503 3.55 2.54 5.57
C PRO A 503 4.42 2.55 4.31
N LEU A 504 3.82 2.12 3.19
CA LEU A 504 4.52 1.94 1.92
C LEU A 504 4.63 3.23 1.11
N PHE A 505 3.52 3.95 0.93
CA PHE A 505 3.39 5.07 0.01
C PHE A 505 2.88 6.35 0.68
N ALA A 506 3.43 7.51 0.25
CA ALA A 506 2.86 8.80 0.57
C ALA A 506 2.90 9.77 -0.61
N HIS A 507 1.74 10.33 -0.97
CA HIS A 507 1.67 11.46 -1.88
C HIS A 507 2.23 12.71 -1.18
N VAL A 508 3.17 13.42 -1.81
CA VAL A 508 3.86 14.57 -1.19
C VAL A 508 2.91 15.68 -0.74
N GLU A 509 1.78 15.87 -1.45
CA GLU A 509 0.74 16.84 -1.08
C GLU A 509 -0.34 16.22 -0.20
N GLY A 510 -0.51 14.90 -0.20
CA GLY A 510 -1.60 14.19 0.48
C GLY A 510 -1.23 13.47 1.76
N TRP A 511 0.02 13.46 2.17
CA TRP A 511 0.45 12.71 3.34
C TRP A 511 -0.24 13.17 4.63
N GLN A 512 -0.59 12.21 5.47
CA GLN A 512 -1.16 12.42 6.82
C GLN A 512 -0.30 11.74 7.88
N TRP A 513 0.39 10.68 7.51
CA TRP A 513 1.30 9.88 8.35
C TRP A 513 2.70 9.83 7.74
N ARG A 514 3.73 9.73 8.57
CA ARG A 514 5.15 9.58 8.24
C ARG A 514 5.88 8.76 9.31
N PRO A 515 7.00 8.08 9.01
CA PRO A 515 7.70 8.00 7.73
C PRO A 515 7.04 7.04 6.75
N ASP A 516 7.39 7.12 5.47
CA ASP A 516 6.88 6.25 4.40
C ASP A 516 8.04 5.74 3.53
N LEU A 517 7.91 4.55 2.97
CA LEU A 517 8.99 3.92 2.23
C LEU A 517 9.25 4.59 0.89
N ILE A 518 8.18 4.94 0.17
CA ILE A 518 8.21 5.56 -1.16
C ILE A 518 7.33 6.81 -1.15
N TRP A 519 7.93 7.93 -1.48
CA TRP A 519 7.24 9.20 -1.69
C TRP A 519 6.96 9.40 -3.16
N PHE A 520 5.83 9.99 -3.51
CA PHE A 520 5.48 10.22 -4.91
C PHE A 520 4.67 11.51 -5.08
N ASN A 521 4.72 12.03 -6.30
CA ASN A 521 3.83 13.07 -6.80
C ASN A 521 3.08 12.55 -8.04
N ASN A 522 2.42 13.42 -8.77
CA ASN A 522 1.65 13.03 -9.96
C ASN A 522 2.51 12.62 -11.17
N LEU A 523 3.83 12.78 -11.13
CA LEU A 523 4.74 12.49 -12.26
C LEU A 523 5.77 11.42 -11.97
N GLU A 524 6.24 11.33 -10.71
CA GLU A 524 7.40 10.53 -10.36
C GLU A 524 7.34 10.03 -8.92
N SER A 525 8.15 9.07 -8.60
CA SER A 525 8.37 8.52 -7.26
C SER A 525 9.79 8.80 -6.77
N VAL A 526 9.95 8.84 -5.45
CA VAL A 526 11.24 8.99 -4.77
C VAL A 526 11.36 7.92 -3.70
N ARG A 527 12.38 7.08 -3.84
CA ARG A 527 12.74 6.05 -2.87
C ARG A 527 13.43 6.67 -1.67
N SER A 528 12.91 6.41 -0.46
CA SER A 528 13.55 6.88 0.76
C SER A 528 14.87 6.15 1.04
N VAL A 529 15.67 6.67 1.98
CA VAL A 529 16.88 5.94 2.44
C VAL A 529 16.51 4.60 3.09
N ASN A 530 15.35 4.50 3.72
CA ASN A 530 14.81 3.26 4.29
C ASN A 530 14.48 2.23 3.19
N TRP A 531 14.02 2.67 2.02
CA TRP A 531 13.78 1.80 0.88
C TRP A 531 15.05 1.03 0.46
N TYR A 532 16.20 1.71 0.46
CA TYR A 532 17.48 1.06 0.10
C TYR A 532 17.89 0.02 1.14
N VAL A 533 17.59 0.22 2.43
CA VAL A 533 17.82 -0.80 3.46
C VAL A 533 16.95 -2.04 3.18
N GLN A 534 15.65 -1.86 2.96
CA GLN A 534 14.74 -2.98 2.65
C GLN A 534 15.18 -3.72 1.38
N MET A 535 15.56 -2.99 0.33
CA MET A 535 16.06 -3.55 -0.93
C MET A 535 17.33 -4.38 -0.73
N LEU A 536 18.29 -3.89 0.06
CA LEU A 536 19.54 -4.61 0.34
C LEU A 536 19.27 -5.96 1.05
N TYR A 537 18.37 -5.97 2.03
CA TYR A 537 17.98 -7.21 2.70
C TYR A 537 17.14 -8.12 1.78
N GLY A 538 16.21 -7.59 1.03
CA GLY A 538 15.37 -8.35 0.10
C GLY A 538 16.19 -9.05 -0.99
N THR A 539 17.16 -8.33 -1.59
CA THR A 539 18.02 -8.86 -2.65
C THR A 539 19.11 -9.82 -2.16
N ASN A 540 19.53 -9.68 -0.90
CA ASN A 540 20.63 -10.47 -0.30
C ASN A 540 20.16 -11.43 0.81
N ARG A 541 18.90 -11.79 0.85
CA ARG A 541 18.28 -12.60 1.91
C ARG A 541 19.01 -13.92 2.23
N GLY A 542 19.65 -14.54 1.24
CA GLY A 542 20.24 -15.88 1.41
C GLY A 542 19.19 -17.00 1.54
N THR A 543 19.64 -18.21 1.85
CA THR A 543 18.78 -19.39 2.06
C THR A 543 18.85 -19.91 3.49
N ASN A 544 19.97 -19.69 4.16
CA ASN A 544 20.20 -20.11 5.55
C ASN A 544 20.99 -19.04 6.30
N MET A 545 20.70 -18.88 7.57
CA MET A 545 21.54 -18.08 8.44
C MET A 545 22.88 -18.78 8.68
N LEU A 546 23.95 -18.00 8.87
CA LEU A 546 25.21 -18.44 9.41
C LEU A 546 25.41 -17.84 10.80
N LYS A 547 25.97 -18.61 11.72
CA LYS A 547 26.35 -18.07 13.02
C LYS A 547 27.57 -17.17 12.83
N LEU A 548 27.39 -15.87 13.10
CA LEU A 548 28.45 -14.85 13.13
C LEU A 548 28.64 -14.39 14.57
N THR A 549 29.87 -14.42 15.08
CA THR A 549 30.18 -13.97 16.44
C THR A 549 31.48 -13.18 16.48
N GLU A 550 31.61 -12.35 17.50
CA GLU A 550 32.85 -11.71 17.93
C GLU A 550 33.11 -12.14 19.36
N ASN A 551 34.27 -12.75 19.61
CA ASN A 551 34.62 -13.33 20.92
C ASN A 551 33.52 -14.28 21.46
N GLY A 552 32.87 -15.06 20.57
CA GLY A 552 31.82 -16.02 20.93
C GLY A 552 30.42 -15.41 21.10
N ASN A 553 30.25 -14.08 21.08
CA ASN A 553 28.99 -13.36 21.27
C ASN A 553 28.41 -12.89 19.93
N ALA A 554 27.09 -12.78 19.85
CA ALA A 554 26.42 -12.17 18.68
C ALA A 554 26.79 -10.69 18.57
N VAL A 555 26.96 -10.18 17.33
CA VAL A 555 27.31 -8.78 17.05
C VAL A 555 26.04 -7.94 16.99
N LYS A 556 25.63 -7.34 18.11
CA LYS A 556 24.34 -6.69 18.27
C LYS A 556 24.37 -5.35 19.02
N GLY A 557 25.47 -4.59 18.86
CA GLY A 557 25.58 -3.23 19.37
C GLY A 557 26.87 -2.89 20.10
N GLU A 558 27.69 -3.87 20.45
CA GLU A 558 28.97 -3.63 21.08
C GLU A 558 29.89 -2.82 20.15
N GLY A 559 30.34 -1.64 20.64
CA GLY A 559 31.09 -0.70 19.82
C GLY A 559 30.31 -0.17 18.62
N SER A 560 29.00 -0.03 18.75
CA SER A 560 28.07 0.47 17.71
C SER A 560 28.08 -0.37 16.42
N LEU A 561 28.42 -1.66 16.51
CA LEU A 561 28.43 -2.57 15.38
C LEU A 561 27.29 -3.58 15.48
N TYR A 562 26.62 -3.82 14.35
CA TYR A 562 25.54 -4.78 14.18
C TYR A 562 25.86 -5.62 12.94
N ALA A 563 25.77 -6.93 13.04
CA ALA A 563 26.05 -7.81 11.92
C ALA A 563 25.29 -9.13 12.02
N SER A 564 24.93 -9.65 10.86
CA SER A 564 24.44 -11.00 10.63
C SER A 564 25.11 -11.56 9.39
N ALA A 565 25.00 -12.86 9.18
CA ALA A 565 25.55 -13.52 8.00
C ALA A 565 24.57 -14.57 7.48
N VAL A 566 24.43 -14.62 6.16
CA VAL A 566 23.61 -15.62 5.48
C VAL A 566 24.43 -16.38 4.43
N TYR A 567 24.00 -17.59 4.18
CA TYR A 567 24.51 -18.42 3.11
C TYR A 567 23.47 -18.48 1.99
N SER A 568 23.91 -18.29 0.76
CA SER A 568 23.08 -18.52 -0.42
C SER A 568 23.48 -19.84 -1.06
N THR A 569 22.58 -20.82 -1.07
CA THR A 569 22.79 -22.03 -1.87
C THR A 569 22.92 -21.60 -3.34
N PRO A 570 24.01 -21.93 -4.04
CA PRO A 570 24.13 -21.58 -5.45
C PRO A 570 22.92 -22.12 -6.21
N LYS A 571 22.16 -21.25 -6.86
CA LYS A 571 21.18 -21.71 -7.85
C LYS A 571 21.95 -22.54 -8.85
N LYS A 572 21.53 -23.78 -9.17
CA LYS A 572 22.07 -24.52 -10.31
C LYS A 572 21.96 -23.59 -11.51
N GLN A 573 23.05 -22.95 -11.86
CA GLN A 573 23.14 -22.19 -13.09
C GLN A 573 23.08 -23.20 -14.21
N HIS A 574 22.01 -23.22 -14.99
CA HIS A 574 22.12 -23.57 -16.38
C HIS A 574 23.07 -22.52 -16.96
N SER A 575 24.29 -22.97 -17.26
CA SER A 575 25.36 -22.15 -17.79
C SER A 575 24.90 -21.38 -19.03
N VAL A 576 24.78 -20.05 -18.90
CA VAL A 576 25.05 -19.16 -20.03
C VAL A 576 26.30 -18.41 -19.65
N THR A 577 27.41 -18.89 -20.17
CA THR A 577 28.69 -18.21 -20.16
C THR A 577 28.53 -16.96 -21.02
N THR A 578 28.48 -15.78 -20.41
CA THR A 578 28.87 -14.56 -21.07
C THR A 578 30.09 -14.02 -20.33
N ALA A 579 31.23 -14.31 -20.92
CA ALA A 579 32.43 -13.55 -20.65
C ALA A 579 32.25 -12.13 -21.20
N LYS A 580 32.40 -11.13 -20.36
CA LYS A 580 33.28 -9.95 -20.49
C LYS A 580 32.96 -8.94 -19.42
#